data_cbb82d48214710108b6c4f0344db159f
#
_entry.id   cbb82d48214710108b6c4f0344db159f
#
_cell.length_a   1.000
_cell.length_b   1.000
_cell.length_c   1.000
_cell.angle_alpha   90.00
_cell.angle_beta   90.00
_cell.angle_gamma   90.00
#
_symmetry.space_group_name_H-M   'P 1'
#
loop_
_entity.id
_entity.type
_entity.pdbx_description
1 polymer ?
#
loop_
_entity_poly.entity_id
_entity_poly.type
_entity_poly.pdbx_seq_one_letter_code
_entity_poly.pdbx_strand_id
1 'polypeptide(L)'
;MNLTEHFTLEELTHTDHREYDNTPNDAELENIKRLAEFLEEVKTVLGGKPIMVNSAFRSKQVNDAVGSKDTSQHRIGCAADIRVPSMTPDQVVRAVIASDLAYDQVIREFDRWTHISIPNEEARSPRKQALII
;
A
#
# COMPACT_ATOMS: atom_id res chain seq x y z
N MET A 1 -11.53 -8.40 10.33
CA MET A 1 -11.50 -9.54 9.41
C MET A 1 -10.11 -9.67 8.80
N ASN A 2 -9.48 -10.81 8.98
CA ASN A 2 -8.16 -11.05 8.39
C ASN A 2 -8.32 -11.29 6.88
N LEU A 3 -7.53 -10.57 6.08
CA LEU A 3 -7.44 -10.79 4.64
C LEU A 3 -6.36 -11.81 4.33
N THR A 4 -5.25 -11.73 5.08
CA THR A 4 -4.11 -12.65 5.01
C THR A 4 -3.62 -12.89 6.44
N GLU A 5 -2.56 -13.69 6.60
CA GLU A 5 -2.04 -14.04 7.92
C GLU A 5 -1.71 -12.82 8.79
N HIS A 6 -1.13 -11.75 8.18
CA HIS A 6 -0.62 -10.60 8.93
C HIS A 6 -1.34 -9.28 8.64
N PHE A 7 -2.32 -9.26 7.72
CA PHE A 7 -3.00 -8.02 7.35
C PHE A 7 -4.52 -8.16 7.43
N THR A 8 -5.15 -7.18 8.09
CA THR A 8 -6.59 -7.16 8.28
C THR A 8 -7.25 -6.12 7.38
N LEU A 9 -8.53 -6.28 7.12
CA LEU A 9 -9.32 -5.28 6.39
C LEU A 9 -9.32 -3.94 7.15
N GLU A 10 -9.40 -4.00 8.47
CA GLU A 10 -9.40 -2.81 9.33
C GLU A 10 -8.11 -1.99 9.15
N GLU A 11 -6.96 -2.64 9.07
CA GLU A 11 -5.68 -1.96 8.82
C GLU A 11 -5.65 -1.30 7.43
N LEU A 12 -6.17 -2.00 6.42
CA LEU A 12 -6.08 -1.53 5.03
C LEU A 12 -7.20 -0.56 4.65
N THR A 13 -8.13 -0.30 5.56
CA THR A 13 -9.18 0.72 5.39
C THR A 13 -9.14 1.78 6.50
N HIS A 14 -8.10 1.76 7.32
CA HIS A 14 -7.92 2.75 8.39
C HIS A 14 -7.76 4.15 7.81
N THR A 15 -8.40 5.12 8.45
CA THR A 15 -8.23 6.55 8.13
C THR A 15 -8.36 7.38 9.40
N ASP A 16 -7.61 8.48 9.46
CA ASP A 16 -7.76 9.48 10.53
C ASP A 16 -8.94 10.42 10.27
N HIS A 17 -9.47 10.43 9.04
CA HIS A 17 -10.65 11.20 8.67
C HIS A 17 -11.93 10.42 8.95
N ARG A 18 -12.19 10.18 10.25
CA ARG A 18 -13.28 9.31 10.70
C ARG A 18 -14.68 9.86 10.44
N GLU A 19 -14.79 11.13 10.11
CA GLU A 19 -16.05 11.78 9.73
C GLU A 19 -16.57 11.30 8.37
N TYR A 20 -15.72 10.65 7.57
CA TYR A 20 -16.07 10.13 6.25
C TYR A 20 -16.14 8.62 6.25
N ASP A 21 -17.05 8.07 5.45
CA ASP A 21 -17.14 6.63 5.21
C ASP A 21 -15.96 6.20 4.34
N ASN A 22 -15.22 5.20 4.79
CA ASN A 22 -14.09 4.62 4.05
C ASN A 22 -14.33 3.14 3.75
N THR A 23 -15.58 2.76 3.48
CA THR A 23 -15.95 1.39 3.14
C THR A 23 -15.72 1.14 1.65
N PRO A 24 -14.92 0.12 1.28
CA PRO A 24 -14.71 -0.22 -0.13
C PRO A 24 -15.93 -0.91 -0.74
N ASN A 25 -16.11 -0.72 -2.05
CA ASN A 25 -17.05 -1.52 -2.82
C ASN A 25 -16.41 -2.89 -3.14
N ASP A 26 -17.16 -3.78 -3.82
CA ASP A 26 -16.71 -5.14 -4.08
C ASP A 26 -15.44 -5.18 -4.95
N ALA A 27 -15.34 -4.34 -5.98
CA ALA A 27 -14.16 -4.28 -6.85
C ALA A 27 -12.95 -3.75 -6.07
N GLU A 28 -13.15 -2.74 -5.26
CA GLU A 28 -12.08 -2.18 -4.41
C GLU A 28 -11.63 -3.20 -3.38
N LEU A 29 -12.57 -3.96 -2.80
CA LEU A 29 -12.24 -5.01 -1.84
C LEU A 29 -11.35 -6.09 -2.46
N GLU A 30 -11.63 -6.49 -3.71
CA GLU A 30 -10.79 -7.47 -4.40
C GLU A 30 -9.36 -6.94 -4.61
N ASN A 31 -9.21 -5.64 -4.93
CA ASN A 31 -7.90 -5.02 -5.03
C ASN A 31 -7.19 -4.99 -3.66
N ILE A 32 -7.92 -4.69 -2.59
CA ILE A 32 -7.37 -4.68 -1.23
C ILE A 32 -6.86 -6.07 -0.85
N LYS A 33 -7.56 -7.12 -1.23
CA LYS A 33 -7.12 -8.51 -1.00
C LYS A 33 -5.81 -8.80 -1.73
N ARG A 34 -5.70 -8.40 -3.01
CA ARG A 34 -4.46 -8.55 -3.78
C ARG A 34 -3.32 -7.77 -3.13
N LEU A 35 -3.61 -6.56 -2.66
CA LEU A 35 -2.63 -5.73 -1.96
C LEU A 35 -2.14 -6.42 -0.68
N ALA A 36 -3.05 -6.99 0.10
CA ALA A 36 -2.69 -7.72 1.33
C ALA A 36 -1.76 -8.89 1.03
N GLU A 37 -2.06 -9.67 -0.01
CA GLU A 37 -1.20 -10.79 -0.45
C GLU A 37 0.18 -10.29 -0.85
N PHE A 38 0.24 -9.17 -1.57
CA PHE A 38 1.50 -8.54 -1.97
C PHE A 38 2.30 -8.07 -0.76
N LEU A 39 1.64 -7.47 0.22
CA LEU A 39 2.31 -7.02 1.46
C LEU A 39 2.87 -8.19 2.27
N GLU A 40 2.27 -9.39 2.19
CA GLU A 40 2.87 -10.60 2.77
C GLU A 40 4.19 -10.94 2.09
N GLU A 41 4.26 -10.81 0.77
CA GLU A 41 5.49 -11.04 0.01
C GLU A 41 6.55 -9.99 0.37
N VAL A 42 6.15 -8.73 0.52
CA VAL A 42 7.04 -7.65 0.97
C VAL A 42 7.60 -7.98 2.35
N LYS A 43 6.74 -8.41 3.28
CA LYS A 43 7.14 -8.81 4.63
C LYS A 43 8.20 -9.91 4.59
N THR A 44 8.03 -10.91 3.74
CA THR A 44 8.99 -12.00 3.57
C THR A 44 10.34 -11.47 3.07
N VAL A 45 10.33 -10.60 2.07
CA VAL A 45 11.54 -9.97 1.53
C VAL A 45 12.27 -9.17 2.60
N LEU A 46 11.54 -8.54 3.51
CA LEU A 46 12.12 -7.76 4.62
C LEU A 46 12.51 -8.62 5.83
N GLY A 47 12.58 -9.94 5.66
CA GLY A 47 13.01 -10.83 6.74
C GLY A 47 11.98 -11.09 7.83
N GLY A 48 10.69 -10.91 7.50
CA GLY A 48 9.59 -11.12 8.45
C GLY A 48 9.35 -9.95 9.40
N LYS A 49 9.98 -8.80 9.17
CA LYS A 49 9.83 -7.62 10.03
C LYS A 49 8.39 -7.09 10.02
N PRO A 50 7.90 -6.56 11.15
CA PRO A 50 6.57 -5.96 11.19
C PRO A 50 6.42 -4.80 10.22
N ILE A 51 5.29 -4.76 9.52
CA ILE A 51 4.93 -3.67 8.62
C ILE A 51 3.76 -2.91 9.24
N MET A 52 3.93 -1.59 9.42
CA MET A 52 2.87 -0.70 9.90
C MET A 52 2.25 -0.01 8.69
N VAL A 53 0.94 -0.12 8.54
CA VAL A 53 0.22 0.53 7.44
C VAL A 53 -0.31 1.88 7.94
N ASN A 54 0.19 2.97 7.35
CA ASN A 54 -0.26 4.32 7.69
C ASN A 54 -1.57 4.65 6.95
N SER A 55 -1.66 4.25 5.68
CA SER A 55 -2.83 4.49 4.84
C SER A 55 -2.78 3.50 3.67
N ALA A 56 -3.92 2.92 3.32
CA ALA A 56 -4.01 2.07 2.15
C ALA A 56 -5.23 2.49 1.32
N PHE A 57 -6.35 1.80 1.39
CA PHE A 57 -7.54 2.22 0.66
C PHE A 57 -8.05 3.58 1.13
N ARG A 58 -8.43 4.43 0.18
CA ARG A 58 -9.12 5.70 0.42
C ARG A 58 -10.35 5.82 -0.46
N SER A 59 -11.52 6.00 0.19
CA SER A 59 -12.74 6.36 -0.53
C SER A 59 -12.56 7.74 -1.19
N LYS A 60 -13.46 8.12 -2.09
CA LYS A 60 -13.37 9.44 -2.75
C LYS A 60 -13.34 10.58 -1.73
N GLN A 61 -14.19 10.52 -0.70
CA GLN A 61 -14.26 11.56 0.33
C GLN A 61 -12.95 11.67 1.11
N VAL A 62 -12.37 10.53 1.53
CA VAL A 62 -11.10 10.52 2.24
C VAL A 62 -9.96 10.97 1.33
N ASN A 63 -9.94 10.50 0.09
CA ASN A 63 -8.91 10.88 -0.88
C ASN A 63 -8.92 12.38 -1.17
N ASP A 64 -10.10 12.96 -1.31
CA ASP A 64 -10.25 14.41 -1.48
C ASP A 64 -9.78 15.17 -0.24
N ALA A 65 -10.12 14.67 0.95
CA ALA A 65 -9.74 15.30 2.23
C ALA A 65 -8.21 15.36 2.42
N VAL A 66 -7.47 14.34 1.96
CA VAL A 66 -6.01 14.36 2.04
C VAL A 66 -5.35 15.12 0.88
N GLY A 67 -6.15 15.64 -0.06
CA GLY A 67 -5.64 16.43 -1.18
C GLY A 67 -4.97 15.62 -2.27
N SER A 68 -5.28 14.33 -2.38
CA SER A 68 -4.72 13.45 -3.40
C SER A 68 -5.55 13.48 -4.67
N LYS A 69 -4.95 13.05 -5.78
CA LYS A 69 -5.62 12.99 -7.09
C LYS A 69 -6.57 11.80 -7.16
N ASP A 70 -7.64 11.92 -7.95
CA ASP A 70 -8.57 10.80 -8.19
C ASP A 70 -7.89 9.61 -8.87
N THR A 71 -6.77 9.82 -9.54
CA THR A 71 -5.98 8.78 -10.19
C THR A 71 -5.05 8.03 -9.23
N SER A 72 -5.01 8.44 -7.96
CA SER A 72 -4.19 7.76 -6.96
C SER A 72 -4.58 6.29 -6.84
N GLN A 73 -3.59 5.41 -6.76
CA GLN A 73 -3.83 3.98 -6.57
C GLN A 73 -4.42 3.65 -5.19
N HIS A 74 -4.29 4.54 -4.19
CA HIS A 74 -4.99 4.42 -2.92
C HIS A 74 -6.51 4.42 -3.11
N ARG A 75 -7.00 5.15 -4.09
CA ARG A 75 -8.43 5.32 -4.36
C ARG A 75 -9.12 4.02 -4.75
N ILE A 76 -8.38 3.09 -5.35
CA ILE A 76 -8.92 1.81 -5.81
C ILE A 76 -8.44 0.61 -4.97
N GLY A 77 -7.65 0.86 -3.92
CA GLY A 77 -7.17 -0.20 -3.04
C GLY A 77 -5.90 -0.89 -3.51
N CYS A 78 -5.12 -0.27 -4.40
CA CYS A 78 -3.90 -0.87 -4.96
C CYS A 78 -2.61 -0.27 -4.40
N ALA A 79 -2.67 0.59 -3.41
CA ALA A 79 -1.49 1.22 -2.82
C ALA A 79 -1.57 1.26 -1.30
N ALA A 80 -0.41 1.23 -0.67
CA ALA A 80 -0.25 1.41 0.77
C ALA A 80 0.94 2.29 1.06
N ASP A 81 0.80 3.14 2.07
CA ASP A 81 1.91 3.87 2.68
C ASP A 81 2.28 3.11 3.94
N ILE A 82 3.51 2.62 4.00
CA ILE A 82 3.96 1.71 5.05
C ILE A 82 5.19 2.25 5.77
N ARG A 83 5.36 1.81 7.02
CA ARG A 83 6.58 1.98 7.79
C ARG A 83 7.01 0.63 8.35
N VAL A 84 8.31 0.41 8.38
CA VAL A 84 8.91 -0.74 9.05
C VAL A 84 9.75 -0.18 10.20
N PRO A 85 9.34 -0.37 11.47
CA PRO A 85 9.98 0.33 12.60
C PRO A 85 11.50 0.15 12.71
N SER A 86 12.02 -0.98 12.26
CA SER A 86 13.45 -1.28 12.33
C SER A 86 14.23 -0.89 11.08
N MET A 87 13.58 -0.24 10.09
CA MET A 87 14.21 0.14 8.82
C MET A 87 13.85 1.57 8.46
N THR A 88 14.76 2.24 7.74
CA THR A 88 14.43 3.53 7.12
C THR A 88 13.64 3.30 5.84
N PRO A 89 12.87 4.29 5.37
CA PRO A 89 12.21 4.20 4.07
C PRO A 89 13.17 3.88 2.93
N ASP A 90 14.38 4.46 2.95
CA ASP A 90 15.40 4.18 1.95
C ASP A 90 15.79 2.70 1.94
N GLN A 91 15.98 2.10 3.12
CA GLN A 91 16.31 0.68 3.24
C GLN A 91 15.18 -0.20 2.70
N VAL A 92 13.92 0.16 2.97
CA VAL A 92 12.75 -0.58 2.46
C VAL A 92 12.73 -0.51 0.92
N VAL A 93 12.88 0.67 0.34
CA VAL A 93 12.90 0.86 -1.12
C VAL A 93 14.01 0.02 -1.76
N ARG A 94 15.22 0.06 -1.20
CA ARG A 94 16.36 -0.71 -1.72
C ARG A 94 16.12 -2.21 -1.67
N ALA A 95 15.53 -2.72 -0.59
CA ALA A 95 15.19 -4.13 -0.46
C ALA A 95 14.17 -4.56 -1.51
N VAL A 96 13.15 -3.74 -1.76
CA VAL A 96 12.12 -4.03 -2.76
C VAL A 96 12.72 -4.02 -4.17
N ILE A 97 13.55 -3.04 -4.50
CA ILE A 97 14.23 -2.95 -5.80
C ILE A 97 15.11 -4.18 -6.05
N ALA A 98 15.82 -4.65 -5.01
CA ALA A 98 16.70 -5.80 -5.12
C ALA A 98 15.95 -7.15 -5.19
N SER A 99 14.65 -7.15 -4.97
CA SER A 99 13.81 -8.34 -4.95
C SER A 99 13.19 -8.64 -6.33
N ASP A 100 12.52 -9.78 -6.44
CA ASP A 100 11.74 -10.15 -7.62
C ASP A 100 10.27 -9.75 -7.51
N LEU A 101 9.93 -8.89 -6.53
CA LEU A 101 8.53 -8.49 -6.31
C LEU A 101 7.94 -7.75 -7.52
N ALA A 102 6.69 -8.05 -7.82
CA ALA A 102 5.94 -7.45 -8.94
C ALA A 102 5.28 -6.14 -8.51
N TYR A 103 6.05 -5.20 -7.96
CA TYR A 103 5.54 -3.91 -7.56
C TYR A 103 5.27 -3.01 -8.76
N ASP A 104 4.21 -2.19 -8.68
CA ASP A 104 3.94 -1.18 -9.69
C ASP A 104 4.77 0.07 -9.41
N GLN A 105 4.69 0.60 -8.18
CA GLN A 105 5.55 1.69 -7.71
C GLN A 105 6.10 1.37 -6.33
N VAL A 106 7.32 1.83 -6.07
CA VAL A 106 7.89 1.91 -4.72
C VAL A 106 8.56 3.29 -4.59
N ILE A 107 8.12 4.08 -3.62
CA ILE A 107 8.51 5.48 -3.51
C ILE A 107 8.92 5.78 -2.07
N ARG A 108 10.14 6.31 -1.89
CA ARG A 108 10.53 6.91 -0.62
C ARG A 108 9.87 8.30 -0.54
N GLU A 109 8.93 8.47 0.38
CA GLU A 109 8.20 9.73 0.52
C GLU A 109 8.70 10.50 1.75
N PHE A 110 9.35 11.62 1.50
CA PHE A 110 9.81 12.58 2.52
C PHE A 110 10.66 11.95 3.63
N ASP A 111 11.30 10.80 3.35
CA ASP A 111 12.07 10.02 4.33
C ASP A 111 11.27 9.65 5.59
N ARG A 112 9.93 9.58 5.48
CA ARG A 112 9.03 9.26 6.58
C ARG A 112 8.33 7.91 6.41
N TRP A 113 7.93 7.58 5.18
CA TRP A 113 7.28 6.31 4.86
C TRP A 113 7.63 5.87 3.45
N THR A 114 7.24 4.65 3.13
CA THR A 114 7.39 4.09 1.79
C THR A 114 6.01 3.90 1.19
N HIS A 115 5.77 4.51 0.03
CA HIS A 115 4.60 4.23 -0.78
C HIS A 115 4.88 3.03 -1.64
N ILE A 116 4.01 2.02 -1.63
CA ILE A 116 4.17 0.82 -2.45
C ILE A 116 2.83 0.44 -3.06
N SER A 117 2.85 -0.01 -4.32
CA SER A 117 1.62 -0.34 -5.03
C SER A 117 1.77 -1.57 -5.91
N ILE A 118 0.61 -2.13 -6.26
CA ILE A 118 0.45 -3.19 -7.24
C ILE A 118 -0.23 -2.63 -8.48
N PRO A 119 -0.15 -3.31 -9.64
CA PRO A 119 -0.88 -2.87 -10.83
C PRO A 119 -2.38 -2.76 -10.56
N ASN A 120 -3.02 -1.80 -11.21
CA ASN A 120 -4.45 -1.53 -11.03
C ASN A 120 -5.32 -2.73 -11.42
N GLU A 121 -4.82 -3.58 -12.30
CA GLU A 121 -5.48 -4.81 -12.75
C GLU A 121 -4.50 -5.96 -12.66
N GLU A 122 -4.99 -7.13 -12.23
CA GLU A 122 -4.16 -8.32 -12.03
C GLU A 122 -3.40 -8.72 -13.30
N ALA A 123 -4.02 -8.59 -14.47
CA ALA A 123 -3.43 -8.98 -15.75
C ALA A 123 -2.44 -7.96 -16.30
N ARG A 124 -2.35 -6.76 -15.69
CA ARG A 124 -1.47 -5.70 -16.16
C ARG A 124 -0.04 -5.94 -15.68
N SER A 125 0.93 -5.74 -16.57
CA SER A 125 2.36 -5.83 -16.21
C SER A 125 2.73 -4.73 -15.20
N PRO A 126 3.49 -5.05 -14.14
CA PRO A 126 3.94 -4.05 -13.19
C PRO A 126 4.94 -3.08 -13.83
N ARG A 127 4.82 -1.80 -13.52
CA ARG A 127 5.71 -0.76 -14.04
C ARG A 127 7.12 -0.82 -13.43
N LYS A 128 7.23 -1.35 -12.22
CA LYS A 128 8.48 -1.39 -11.42
C LYS A 128 9.15 -0.02 -11.35
N GLN A 129 8.35 1.01 -11.13
CA GLN A 129 8.84 2.37 -11.02
C GLN A 129 9.28 2.66 -9.58
N ALA A 130 10.54 3.06 -9.42
CA ALA A 130 11.10 3.41 -8.12
C ALA A 130 11.46 4.90 -8.11
N LEU A 131 10.97 5.62 -7.10
CA LEU A 131 11.16 7.07 -6.98
C LEU A 131 11.60 7.46 -5.58
N ILE A 132 12.22 8.63 -5.48
CA ILE A 132 12.57 9.29 -4.22
C ILE A 132 11.99 10.71 -4.27
N ILE A 133 11.16 11.02 -3.29
CA ILE A 133 10.64 12.39 -3.16
C ILE A 133 10.78 12.90 -1.74
#